data_0846e9ed154ed10d07f790388ae99e4c
#
_entry.id   0846e9ed154ed10d07f790388ae99e4c
#
_cell.length_a   1.000
_cell.length_b   1.000
_cell.length_c   1.000
_cell.angle_alpha   90.00
_cell.angle_beta   90.00
_cell.angle_gamma   90.00
#
_symmetry.space_group_name_H-M   'P 1'
#
loop_
_entity.id
_entity.type
_entity.pdbx_description
1 polymer ?
#
loop_
_entity_poly.entity_id
_entity_poly.type
_entity_poly.pdbx_seq_one_letter_code
_entity_poly.pdbx_strand_id
1 'polypeptide(L)'
;MFATDSAVRVELPANGPQADAAEACLRQCLVGGRVVVCDVALAEICSSLQGGAEVLGALEEMGVHFSAVEAKSALRAGEMQRRHRQRGGTARSMPNFIIGAHALLQCDALITWNDTFYRDYFKGLKLIVPQA
;
A
#
# COMPACT_ATOMS: atom_id res chain seq x y z
N MET A 1 -8.79 -7.02 7.16
CA MET A 1 -8.67 -5.93 6.18
C MET A 1 -7.21 -5.81 5.75
N PHE A 2 -6.96 -5.84 4.47
CA PHE A 2 -5.61 -5.83 3.91
C PHE A 2 -5.41 -4.55 3.12
N ALA A 3 -4.41 -3.74 3.50
CA ALA A 3 -4.03 -2.57 2.71
C ALA A 3 -3.16 -3.01 1.53
N THR A 4 -3.21 -2.29 0.42
CA THR A 4 -2.32 -2.53 -0.70
C THR A 4 -1.45 -1.30 -0.97
N ASP A 5 -0.16 -1.54 -1.21
CA ASP A 5 0.78 -0.53 -1.65
C ASP A 5 0.47 -0.15 -3.11
N SER A 6 0.71 1.10 -3.47
CA SER A 6 0.47 1.61 -4.81
C SER A 6 1.21 0.82 -5.90
N ALA A 7 2.44 0.37 -5.62
CA ALA A 7 3.25 -0.36 -6.60
C ALA A 7 2.58 -1.67 -7.02
N VAL A 8 1.93 -2.38 -6.10
CA VAL A 8 1.23 -3.63 -6.41
C VAL A 8 0.07 -3.37 -7.37
N ARG A 9 -0.65 -2.26 -7.17
CA ARG A 9 -1.79 -1.90 -8.03
C ARG A 9 -1.35 -1.47 -9.43
N VAL A 10 -0.26 -0.73 -9.52
CA VAL A 10 0.26 -0.25 -10.80
C VAL A 10 0.73 -1.41 -11.69
N GLU A 11 1.22 -2.50 -11.09
CA GLU A 11 1.63 -3.68 -11.83
C GLU A 11 0.47 -4.39 -12.54
N LEU A 12 -0.75 -4.29 -12.02
CA LEU A 12 -1.89 -5.05 -12.54
C LEU A 12 -2.23 -4.76 -14.01
N PRO A 13 -2.18 -3.51 -14.51
CA PRO A 13 -2.43 -3.24 -15.92
C PRO A 13 -1.34 -3.73 -16.85
N ALA A 14 -0.13 -3.97 -16.33
CA ALA A 14 0.99 -4.48 -17.12
C ALA A 14 0.84 -5.98 -17.32
N ASN A 15 1.40 -6.50 -18.43
CA ASN A 15 1.44 -7.93 -18.67
C ASN A 15 2.79 -8.46 -18.23
N GLY A 16 2.80 -9.61 -17.58
CA GLY A 16 4.02 -10.29 -17.19
C GLY A 16 3.92 -11.03 -15.87
N PRO A 17 5.02 -11.68 -15.43
CA PRO A 17 4.99 -12.49 -14.20
C PRO A 17 4.65 -11.70 -12.94
N GLN A 18 5.11 -10.45 -12.84
CA GLN A 18 4.79 -9.64 -11.66
C GLN A 18 3.32 -9.25 -11.62
N ALA A 19 2.72 -8.94 -12.76
CA ALA A 19 1.29 -8.63 -12.83
C ALA A 19 0.46 -9.86 -12.46
N ASP A 20 0.84 -11.04 -12.94
CA ASP A 20 0.13 -12.28 -12.62
C ASP A 20 0.25 -12.60 -11.13
N ALA A 21 1.42 -12.41 -10.54
CA ALA A 21 1.64 -12.63 -9.11
C ALA A 21 0.82 -11.66 -8.26
N ALA A 22 0.75 -10.40 -8.66
CA ALA A 22 -0.03 -9.40 -7.97
C ALA A 22 -1.53 -9.73 -8.02
N GLU A 23 -2.02 -10.13 -9.18
CA GLU A 23 -3.43 -10.51 -9.33
C GLU A 23 -3.79 -11.72 -8.48
N ALA A 24 -2.95 -12.75 -8.49
CA ALA A 24 -3.17 -13.97 -7.70
C ALA A 24 -3.18 -13.64 -6.20
N CYS A 25 -2.25 -12.80 -5.76
CA CYS A 25 -2.16 -12.36 -4.37
C CYS A 25 -3.43 -11.61 -3.95
N LEU A 26 -3.90 -10.68 -4.79
CA LEU A 26 -5.11 -9.92 -4.50
C LEU A 26 -6.36 -10.81 -4.42
N ARG A 27 -6.49 -11.75 -5.33
CA ARG A 27 -7.60 -12.71 -5.29
C ARG A 27 -7.61 -13.51 -4.01
N GLN A 28 -6.45 -13.98 -3.58
CA GLN A 28 -6.31 -14.74 -2.35
C GLN A 28 -6.68 -13.90 -1.13
N CYS A 29 -6.23 -12.65 -1.09
CA CYS A 29 -6.56 -11.73 -0.01
C CYS A 29 -8.07 -11.42 0.03
N LEU A 30 -8.71 -11.28 -1.12
CA LEU A 30 -10.15 -11.02 -1.20
C LEU A 30 -10.98 -12.18 -0.67
N VAL A 31 -10.49 -13.41 -0.80
CA VAL A 31 -11.14 -14.57 -0.19
C VAL A 31 -11.07 -14.49 1.33
N GLY A 32 -9.95 -14.00 1.88
CA GLY A 32 -9.74 -13.93 3.32
C GLY A 32 -10.27 -12.67 3.99
N GLY A 33 -10.64 -11.63 3.24
CA GLY A 33 -11.11 -10.38 3.82
C GLY A 33 -11.26 -9.26 2.80
N ARG A 34 -11.29 -8.03 3.31
CA ARG A 34 -11.38 -6.84 2.45
C ARG A 34 -9.99 -6.37 2.07
N VAL A 35 -9.85 -5.91 0.83
CA VAL A 35 -8.65 -5.23 0.37
C VAL A 35 -8.98 -3.75 0.22
N VAL A 36 -8.12 -2.89 0.76
CA VAL A 36 -8.33 -1.44 0.75
C VAL A 36 -7.09 -0.72 0.26
N VAL A 37 -7.30 0.50 -0.21
CA VAL A 37 -6.24 1.43 -0.61
C VAL A 37 -6.48 2.75 0.13
N CYS A 38 -5.42 3.31 0.72
CA CYS A 38 -5.55 4.60 1.39
C CYS A 38 -5.45 5.75 0.38
N ASP A 39 -5.76 6.95 0.83
CA ASP A 39 -5.76 8.15 -0.02
C ASP A 39 -4.39 8.41 -0.65
N VAL A 40 -3.30 8.20 0.08
CA VAL A 40 -1.95 8.40 -0.47
C VAL A 40 -1.65 7.39 -1.57
N ALA A 41 -1.92 6.10 -1.33
CA ALA A 41 -1.71 5.06 -2.33
C ALA A 41 -2.62 5.29 -3.55
N LEU A 42 -3.87 5.69 -3.33
CA LEU A 42 -4.78 6.01 -4.41
C LEU A 42 -4.27 7.16 -5.27
N ALA A 43 -3.74 8.22 -4.62
CA ALA A 43 -3.17 9.36 -5.34
C ALA A 43 -1.97 8.94 -6.21
N GLU A 44 -1.12 8.06 -5.69
CA GLU A 44 0.03 7.56 -6.45
C GLU A 44 -0.42 6.71 -7.64
N ILE A 45 -1.44 5.90 -7.48
CA ILE A 45 -2.00 5.09 -8.58
C ILE A 45 -2.56 6.03 -9.67
N CYS A 46 -3.32 7.04 -9.27
CA CYS A 46 -3.88 8.02 -10.20
C CYS A 46 -2.79 8.78 -10.95
N SER A 47 -1.69 9.10 -10.27
CA SER A 47 -0.55 9.79 -10.88
C SER A 47 0.14 8.94 -11.95
N SER A 48 0.13 7.63 -11.77
CA SER A 48 0.80 6.69 -12.68
C SER A 48 -0.08 6.26 -13.85
N LEU A 49 -1.40 6.44 -13.74
CA LEU A 49 -2.37 6.00 -14.75
C LEU A 49 -3.15 7.20 -15.27
N GLN A 50 -3.68 7.06 -16.49
CA GLN A 50 -4.56 8.07 -17.07
C GLN A 50 -6.01 7.81 -16.62
N GLY A 51 -6.84 8.86 -16.58
CA GLY A 51 -8.25 8.75 -16.28
C GLY A 51 -8.59 8.71 -14.79
N GLY A 52 -8.12 9.70 -14.03
CA GLY A 52 -8.21 9.78 -12.58
C GLY A 52 -9.50 9.27 -11.91
N ALA A 53 -10.66 9.84 -12.27
CA ALA A 53 -11.92 9.45 -11.62
C ALA A 53 -12.31 8.01 -11.93
N GLU A 54 -11.92 7.49 -13.08
CA GLU A 54 -12.23 6.12 -13.49
C GLU A 54 -11.42 5.08 -12.71
N VAL A 55 -10.26 5.48 -12.15
CA VAL A 55 -9.40 4.59 -11.38
C VAL A 55 -10.14 4.06 -10.16
N LEU A 56 -10.82 4.93 -9.41
CA LEU A 56 -11.53 4.49 -8.21
C LEU A 56 -12.64 3.49 -8.55
N GLY A 57 -13.41 3.76 -9.60
CA GLY A 57 -14.43 2.83 -10.05
C GLY A 57 -13.87 1.48 -10.46
N ALA A 58 -12.75 1.48 -11.19
CA ALA A 58 -12.08 0.24 -11.59
C ALA A 58 -11.59 -0.56 -10.38
N LEU A 59 -11.03 0.13 -9.38
CA LEU A 59 -10.59 -0.54 -8.15
C LEU A 59 -11.76 -1.16 -7.40
N GLU A 60 -12.88 -0.43 -7.30
CA GLU A 60 -14.08 -0.94 -6.63
C GLU A 60 -14.64 -2.18 -7.34
N GLU A 61 -14.65 -2.18 -8.68
CA GLU A 61 -15.06 -3.34 -9.45
C GLU A 61 -14.18 -4.55 -9.19
N MET A 62 -12.91 -4.34 -8.89
CA MET A 62 -11.97 -5.40 -8.53
C MET A 62 -12.07 -5.82 -7.07
N GLY A 63 -12.95 -5.20 -6.30
CA GLY A 63 -13.12 -5.50 -4.88
C GLY A 63 -12.18 -4.73 -3.96
N VAL A 64 -11.47 -3.73 -4.47
CA VAL A 64 -10.56 -2.89 -3.67
C VAL A 64 -11.30 -1.61 -3.29
N HIS A 65 -11.41 -1.35 -1.99
CA HIS A 65 -12.17 -0.22 -1.48
C HIS A 65 -11.24 0.87 -0.95
N PHE A 66 -11.76 2.08 -0.85
CA PHE A 66 -11.02 3.20 -0.28
C PHE A 66 -11.11 3.19 1.24
N SER A 67 -9.97 3.49 1.91
CA SER A 67 -9.90 3.65 3.36
C SER A 67 -9.05 4.88 3.67
N ALA A 68 -9.67 5.92 4.22
CA ALA A 68 -8.98 7.17 4.52
C ALA A 68 -7.96 7.00 5.63
N VAL A 69 -6.87 7.75 5.54
CA VAL A 69 -5.84 7.80 6.59
C VAL A 69 -6.41 8.60 7.78
N GLU A 70 -6.43 7.96 8.95
CA GLU A 70 -6.83 8.62 10.18
C GLU A 70 -5.67 9.41 10.80
N ALA A 71 -6.02 10.35 11.68
CA ALA A 71 -5.00 11.20 12.32
C ALA A 71 -3.92 10.38 13.03
N LYS A 72 -4.30 9.29 13.71
CA LYS A 72 -3.32 8.45 14.42
C LYS A 72 -2.27 7.87 13.47
N SER A 73 -2.67 7.53 12.25
CA SER A 73 -1.76 7.00 11.24
C SER A 73 -0.84 8.08 10.68
N ALA A 74 -1.40 9.27 10.44
CA ALA A 74 -0.60 10.41 9.98
C ALA A 74 0.47 10.80 11.00
N LEU A 75 0.11 10.82 12.27
CA LEU A 75 1.06 11.12 13.35
C LEU A 75 2.18 10.09 13.43
N ARG A 76 1.83 8.80 13.32
CA ARG A 76 2.84 7.74 13.35
C ARG A 76 3.77 7.83 12.14
N ALA A 77 3.24 8.15 10.97
CA ALA A 77 4.05 8.32 9.76
C ALA A 77 5.07 9.44 9.91
N GLY A 78 4.66 10.57 10.45
CA GLY A 78 5.56 11.71 10.69
C GLY A 78 6.67 11.35 11.67
N GLU A 79 6.35 10.65 12.74
CA GLU A 79 7.35 10.20 13.71
C GLU A 79 8.36 9.24 13.10
N MET A 80 7.90 8.29 12.29
CA MET A 80 8.78 7.32 11.65
C MET A 80 9.71 7.99 10.65
N GLN A 81 9.21 8.94 9.88
CA GLN A 81 10.05 9.71 8.95
C GLN A 81 11.11 10.52 9.71
N ARG A 82 10.73 11.13 10.83
CA ARG A 82 11.67 11.88 11.66
C ARG A 82 12.80 10.97 12.16
N ARG A 83 12.46 9.76 12.64
CA ARG A 83 13.46 8.78 13.07
C ARG A 83 14.38 8.36 11.92
N HIS A 84 13.81 8.19 10.73
CA HIS A 84 14.59 7.85 9.54
C HIS A 84 15.64 8.91 9.24
N ARG A 85 15.26 10.18 9.30
CA ARG A 85 16.21 11.30 9.10
C ARG A 85 17.28 11.35 10.19
N GLN A 86 16.92 11.07 11.43
CA GLN A 86 17.86 11.06 12.56
C GLN A 86 18.90 9.94 12.43
N ARG A 87 18.54 8.83 11.78
CA ARG A 87 19.44 7.71 11.52
C ARG A 87 20.36 7.97 10.32
N GLY A 88 20.36 9.18 9.78
CA GLY A 88 21.17 9.53 8.62
C GLY A 88 20.60 9.03 7.30
N GLY A 89 19.35 8.61 7.30
CA GLY A 89 18.69 8.17 6.09
C GLY A 89 18.50 9.30 5.09
N THR A 90 18.69 9.01 3.82
CA THR A 90 18.35 9.94 2.76
C THR A 90 16.84 10.15 2.73
N ALA A 91 16.41 11.29 2.18
CA ALA A 91 14.99 11.64 2.17
C ALA A 91 14.17 10.58 1.42
N ARG A 92 13.50 9.71 2.16
CA ARG A 92 12.46 8.87 1.60
C ARG A 92 11.16 9.67 1.59
N SER A 93 10.34 9.44 0.57
CA SER A 93 9.10 10.17 0.43
C SER A 93 8.14 9.81 1.57
N MET A 94 7.49 10.83 2.11
CA MET A 94 6.46 10.66 3.14
C MET A 94 5.38 9.64 2.75
N PRO A 95 4.96 9.50 1.48
CA PRO A 95 3.96 8.52 1.11
C PRO A 95 4.19 7.11 1.64
N ASN A 96 5.42 6.61 1.60
CA ASN A 96 5.71 5.26 2.10
C ASN A 96 5.46 5.13 3.60
N PHE A 97 5.78 6.17 4.36
CA PHE A 97 5.52 6.16 5.81
C PHE A 97 4.02 6.21 6.11
N ILE A 98 3.27 6.96 5.33
CA ILE A 98 1.81 7.06 5.50
C ILE A 98 1.14 5.71 5.16
N ILE A 99 1.54 5.09 4.07
CA ILE A 99 1.01 3.78 3.66
C ILE A 99 1.29 2.74 4.75
N GLY A 100 2.51 2.70 5.26
CA GLY A 100 2.88 1.75 6.31
C GLY A 100 2.12 1.98 7.60
N ALA A 101 2.00 3.23 8.04
CA ALA A 101 1.28 3.56 9.27
C ALA A 101 -0.22 3.26 9.16
N HIS A 102 -0.82 3.56 8.01
CA HIS A 102 -2.21 3.21 7.75
C HIS A 102 -2.43 1.70 7.87
N ALA A 103 -1.57 0.92 7.23
CA ALA A 103 -1.69 -0.54 7.27
C ALA A 103 -1.50 -1.08 8.69
N LEU A 104 -0.51 -0.55 9.42
CA LEU A 104 -0.22 -1.00 10.78
C LEU A 104 -1.36 -0.72 11.75
N LEU A 105 -1.92 0.49 11.69
CA LEU A 105 -2.87 0.96 12.70
C LEU A 105 -4.34 0.78 12.32
N GLN A 106 -4.64 0.66 11.03
CA GLN A 106 -6.03 0.58 10.56
C GLN A 106 -6.36 -0.73 9.85
N CYS A 107 -5.37 -1.56 9.54
CA CYS A 107 -5.55 -2.81 8.80
C CYS A 107 -4.85 -3.96 9.51
N ASP A 108 -4.99 -5.16 8.95
CA ASP A 108 -4.36 -6.37 9.50
C ASP A 108 -3.02 -6.67 8.83
N ALA A 109 -2.85 -6.24 7.59
CA ALA A 109 -1.63 -6.54 6.82
C ALA A 109 -1.47 -5.54 5.67
N LEU A 110 -0.28 -5.52 5.09
CA LEU A 110 0.05 -4.72 3.90
C LEU A 110 0.55 -5.62 2.78
N ILE A 111 -0.05 -5.49 1.61
CA ILE A 111 0.39 -6.16 0.39
C ILE A 111 1.39 -5.25 -0.29
N THR A 112 2.64 -5.67 -0.42
CA THR A 112 3.71 -4.83 -0.96
C THR A 112 4.83 -5.67 -1.57
N TRP A 113 5.52 -5.10 -2.57
CA TRP A 113 6.79 -5.63 -3.07
C TRP A 113 7.98 -5.14 -2.25
N ASN A 114 7.83 -4.05 -1.48
CA ASN A 114 8.91 -3.35 -0.78
C ASN A 114 8.99 -3.75 0.69
N ASP A 115 9.03 -5.05 0.95
CA ASP A 115 8.95 -5.59 2.31
C ASP A 115 10.12 -5.16 3.19
N THR A 116 11.32 -5.01 2.65
CA THR A 116 12.50 -4.62 3.43
C THR A 116 12.30 -3.30 4.14
N PHE A 117 11.80 -2.28 3.43
CA PHE A 117 11.53 -0.97 4.02
C PHE A 117 10.52 -1.08 5.16
N TYR A 118 9.41 -1.75 4.92
CA TYR A 118 8.33 -1.81 5.92
C TYR A 118 8.72 -2.66 7.14
N ARG A 119 9.52 -3.70 6.98
CA ARG A 119 10.02 -4.48 8.11
C ARG A 119 10.92 -3.65 9.01
N ASP A 120 11.71 -2.76 8.44
CA ASP A 120 12.62 -1.92 9.21
C ASP A 120 11.90 -0.89 10.09
N TYR A 121 10.86 -0.26 9.54
CA TYR A 121 10.18 0.85 10.22
C TYR A 121 8.87 0.49 10.89
N PHE A 122 8.23 -0.58 10.49
CA PHE A 122 6.90 -0.94 10.99
C PHE A 122 6.92 -2.37 11.56
N LYS A 123 7.66 -2.55 12.64
CA LYS A 123 7.72 -3.84 13.33
C LYS A 123 6.32 -4.19 13.85
N GLY A 124 5.93 -5.43 13.66
CA GLY A 124 4.59 -5.88 14.01
C GLY A 124 3.60 -5.79 12.85
N LEU A 125 3.93 -5.07 11.78
CA LEU A 125 3.11 -5.05 10.58
C LEU A 125 3.29 -6.36 9.82
N LYS A 126 2.18 -7.05 9.58
CA LYS A 126 2.19 -8.25 8.74
C LYS A 126 2.31 -7.84 7.28
N LEU A 127 3.27 -8.44 6.58
CA LEU A 127 3.50 -8.15 5.17
C LEU A 127 3.12 -9.34 4.31
N ILE A 128 2.47 -9.06 3.19
CA ILE A 128 2.13 -10.05 2.19
C ILE A 128 2.83 -9.64 0.91
N VAL A 129 3.80 -10.45 0.47
CA VAL A 129 4.60 -10.18 -0.73
C VAL A 129 4.11 -11.09 -1.84
N PRO A 130 3.62 -10.54 -2.97
CA PRO A 130 3.21 -11.39 -4.09
C PRO A 130 4.38 -12.24 -4.58
N GLN A 131 4.09 -13.48 -4.93
CA GLN A 131 5.10 -14.42 -5.40
C GLN A 131 5.12 -14.44 -6.93
N ALA A 132 6.24 -14.04 -7.49
CA ALA A 132 6.44 -14.06 -8.96
C ALA A 132 6.75 -15.44 -9.47
#